data_af9b69bf8f6fa2ce70669aa847394ab6
#
_entry.id   af9b69bf8f6fa2ce70669aa847394ab6
#
_cell.length_a   1.000
_cell.length_b   1.000
_cell.length_c   1.000
_cell.angle_alpha   90.00
_cell.angle_beta   90.00
_cell.angle_gamma   90.00
#
_symmetry.space_group_name_H-M   'P 1'
#
loop_
_entity.id
_entity.type
_entity.pdbx_description
1 polymer ?
#
loop_
_entity_poly.entity_id
_entity_poly.type
_entity_poly.pdbx_seq_one_letter_code
_entity_poly.pdbx_strand_id
1 'polypeptide(L)'
;MAKIITENFKVETTNELFNSFVNTNATVGSNFATSLATYNTTSSLSLSSAQQTVIKGFVDTQLASLKPESDYYIMGSSIDKANNISNTQHEKRDFQRRVIFGNKITDDDVRYMFKSTTWTSGTIYDDFDDTQDVSLLNMFVTITNSEGNHYIFKCLENNNGGPSTVAPSINVGVAGSVDPNTYESVSSSDSYVWKYMFSVTNSDAQIYSTSDSLPLPYPAYGDSLVKSAAKESISQVLITNTPNSLFSKCVFGPGTVTSSDPTGTLTSSTVTLEAVTGDSPTDPIAKNIRIKISPKPGAFLDTASNAYTNLYLWRNDGEVYDIITSTVSSATGDLIDVTIDTTHTKASFTNGARTYMLVPKIEVSRSVSTGNPCIAYGVIDRFGTLVKVSFIDKGSKYKYATAELKLPPGVSAASGFASLTPTALRAVVSPTGGHGSNPVNEMSMSRLAVITNFSGEDLLIPDSNFYTKVALLKNPIFVDGTKPTQFDNRAVITVAGDKTSLAIVGHYVTQEVSLSGGNGTESETVVSRIHSAVYDGSSNTKIYLVDVSGNFQNIYQTGNIFVRANPNSVTASSPISINNASNDVVYGNYSPYTGEILHFVDFDPIQRQQDRKEKIKFIFDF
;
A
#
# COMPACT_ATOMS: atom_id res chain seq x y z
N MET A 1 19.34 6.37 -27.10
CA MET A 1 19.33 5.46 -25.93
C MET A 1 17.97 5.54 -25.31
N ALA A 2 17.23 4.44 -25.26
CA ALA A 2 15.97 4.38 -24.50
C ALA A 2 16.34 4.47 -23.00
N LYS A 3 15.73 5.42 -22.29
CA LYS A 3 15.91 5.58 -20.85
C LYS A 3 15.08 4.47 -20.18
N ILE A 4 15.74 3.44 -19.68
CA ILE A 4 15.07 2.36 -18.95
C ILE A 4 14.81 2.89 -17.53
N ILE A 5 13.55 3.12 -17.23
CA ILE A 5 13.09 3.43 -15.88
C ILE A 5 12.51 2.14 -15.30
N THR A 6 13.13 1.60 -14.26
CA THR A 6 12.65 0.39 -13.60
C THR A 6 11.46 0.69 -12.69
N GLU A 7 10.60 -0.31 -12.45
CA GLU A 7 9.45 -0.16 -11.52
C GLU A 7 9.91 0.22 -10.11
N ASN A 8 10.99 -0.37 -9.61
CA ASN A 8 11.57 0.03 -8.32
C ASN A 8 11.95 1.51 -8.28
N PHE A 9 12.50 2.07 -9.36
CA PHE A 9 12.81 3.50 -9.42
C PHE A 9 11.54 4.35 -9.37
N LYS A 10 10.48 3.93 -10.03
CA LYS A 10 9.18 4.62 -9.98
C LYS A 10 8.60 4.60 -8.56
N VAL A 11 8.61 3.43 -7.90
CA VAL A 11 8.15 3.28 -6.51
C VAL A 11 8.96 4.17 -5.57
N GLU A 12 10.29 4.19 -5.68
CA GLU A 12 11.14 5.04 -4.85
C GLU A 12 10.87 6.53 -5.10
N THR A 13 10.72 6.95 -6.36
CA THR A 13 10.36 8.34 -6.70
C THR A 13 8.99 8.71 -6.10
N THR A 14 8.04 7.78 -6.15
CA THR A 14 6.71 7.95 -5.54
C THR A 14 6.81 8.07 -4.03
N ASN A 15 7.65 7.24 -3.38
CA ASN A 15 7.92 7.30 -1.94
C ASN A 15 8.57 8.62 -1.54
N GLU A 16 9.55 9.11 -2.29
CA GLU A 16 10.18 10.40 -2.03
C GLU A 16 9.17 11.55 -2.13
N LEU A 17 8.32 11.55 -3.15
CA LEU A 17 7.30 12.56 -3.31
C LEU A 17 6.23 12.47 -2.21
N PHE A 18 5.73 11.28 -1.89
CA PHE A 18 4.81 11.07 -0.78
C PHE A 18 5.39 11.60 0.54
N ASN A 19 6.60 11.18 0.87
CA ASN A 19 7.29 11.62 2.09
C ASN A 19 7.56 13.13 2.11
N SER A 20 7.62 13.79 0.96
CA SER A 20 7.75 15.24 0.88
C SER A 20 6.44 15.98 1.18
N PHE A 21 5.30 15.39 0.86
CA PHE A 21 3.98 15.94 1.19
C PHE A 21 3.61 15.68 2.65
N VAL A 22 3.83 14.44 3.07
CA VAL A 22 3.56 14.00 4.43
C VAL A 22 4.78 14.33 5.28
N ASN A 23 4.66 15.26 6.19
CA ASN A 23 5.77 15.68 7.05
C ASN A 23 6.17 14.55 8.00
N THR A 24 6.98 13.60 7.50
CA THR A 24 7.38 12.39 8.23
C THR A 24 8.39 12.63 9.35
N ASN A 25 8.90 13.87 9.51
CA ASN A 25 9.85 14.17 10.58
C ASN A 25 9.26 13.90 11.96
N ALA A 26 7.99 14.21 12.17
CA ALA A 26 7.28 13.87 13.42
C ALA A 26 7.15 12.34 13.61
N THR A 27 6.86 11.60 12.53
CA THR A 27 6.72 10.13 12.55
C THR A 27 8.07 9.45 12.79
N VAL A 28 9.15 9.93 12.14
CA VAL A 28 10.51 9.42 12.37
C VAL A 28 10.95 9.67 13.81
N GLY A 29 10.68 10.87 14.34
CA GLY A 29 10.96 11.20 15.73
C GLY A 29 10.20 10.31 16.73
N SER A 30 8.92 10.02 16.48
CA SER A 30 8.12 9.13 17.32
C SER A 30 8.58 7.68 17.24
N ASN A 31 8.91 7.18 16.05
CA ASN A 31 9.44 5.85 15.84
C ASN A 31 10.81 5.69 16.51
N PHE A 32 11.67 6.71 16.43
CA PHE A 32 12.95 6.72 17.13
C PHE A 32 12.76 6.69 18.63
N ALA A 33 11.84 7.48 19.18
CA ALA A 33 11.53 7.49 20.61
C ALA A 33 11.03 6.12 21.09
N THR A 34 10.17 5.45 20.31
CA THR A 34 9.68 4.09 20.61
C THR A 34 10.83 3.07 20.56
N SER A 35 11.67 3.14 19.54
CA SER A 35 12.85 2.26 19.40
C SER A 35 13.85 2.48 20.53
N LEU A 36 14.08 3.72 20.96
CA LEU A 36 14.95 4.06 22.06
C LEU A 36 14.39 3.53 23.40
N ALA A 37 13.09 3.66 23.62
CA ALA A 37 12.41 3.10 24.79
C ALA A 37 12.54 1.57 24.84
N THR A 38 12.30 0.90 23.70
CA THR A 38 12.47 -0.56 23.58
C THR A 38 13.91 -0.99 23.83
N TYR A 39 14.89 -0.28 23.26
CA TYR A 39 16.31 -0.55 23.48
C TYR A 39 16.68 -0.43 24.96
N ASN A 40 16.16 0.60 25.64
CA ASN A 40 16.43 0.83 27.06
C ASN A 40 15.86 -0.25 27.98
N THR A 41 14.77 -0.93 27.57
CA THR A 41 14.18 -2.05 28.33
C THR A 41 14.84 -3.39 28.06
N THR A 42 15.50 -3.56 26.90
CA THR A 42 16.08 -4.83 26.45
C THR A 42 17.60 -4.90 26.58
N SER A 43 18.27 -3.75 26.72
CA SER A 43 19.73 -3.68 26.87
C SER A 43 20.15 -3.50 28.33
N SER A 44 21.36 -3.96 28.66
CA SER A 44 21.97 -3.75 29.99
C SER A 44 22.37 -2.29 30.27
N LEU A 45 22.23 -1.40 29.29
CA LEU A 45 22.46 0.05 29.39
C LEU A 45 21.14 0.76 29.68
N SER A 46 20.88 1.04 30.95
CA SER A 46 19.70 1.81 31.36
C SER A 46 19.97 3.31 31.19
N LEU A 47 19.43 3.91 30.13
CA LEU A 47 19.42 5.35 29.98
C LEU A 47 18.33 5.96 30.88
N SER A 48 18.68 6.98 31.65
CA SER A 48 17.69 7.75 32.41
C SER A 48 16.74 8.52 31.48
N SER A 49 15.54 8.85 31.95
CA SER A 49 14.57 9.63 31.18
C SER A 49 15.14 10.97 30.69
N ALA A 50 16.04 11.60 31.46
CA ALA A 50 16.72 12.83 31.06
C ALA A 50 17.67 12.58 29.89
N GLN A 51 18.43 11.49 29.89
CA GLN A 51 19.33 11.12 28.78
C GLN A 51 18.54 10.77 27.51
N GLN A 52 17.42 10.05 27.63
CA GLN A 52 16.53 9.77 26.49
C GLN A 52 15.99 11.06 25.88
N THR A 53 15.58 12.02 26.70
CA THR A 53 15.10 13.33 26.25
C THR A 53 16.18 14.13 25.50
N VAL A 54 17.42 14.11 25.99
CA VAL A 54 18.56 14.79 25.34
C VAL A 54 18.86 14.14 23.99
N ILE A 55 18.93 12.81 23.93
CA ILE A 55 19.20 12.08 22.68
C ILE A 55 18.08 12.33 21.68
N LYS A 56 16.81 12.26 22.12
CA LYS A 56 15.66 12.57 21.25
C LYS A 56 15.74 13.99 20.70
N GLY A 57 16.00 14.99 21.57
CA GLY A 57 16.12 16.40 21.14
C GLY A 57 17.26 16.61 20.15
N PHE A 58 18.39 15.95 20.32
CA PHE A 58 19.50 15.99 19.37
C PHE A 58 19.11 15.38 18.02
N VAL A 59 18.49 14.20 18.00
CA VAL A 59 18.05 13.54 16.76
C VAL A 59 16.98 14.35 16.06
N ASP A 60 15.99 14.88 16.78
CA ASP A 60 14.95 15.73 16.22
C ASP A 60 15.54 16.99 15.57
N THR A 61 16.55 17.62 16.22
CA THR A 61 17.27 18.79 15.69
C THR A 61 18.07 18.44 14.43
N GLN A 62 18.75 17.29 14.41
CA GLN A 62 19.51 16.85 13.24
C GLN A 62 18.58 16.49 12.07
N LEU A 63 17.47 15.81 12.32
CA LEU A 63 16.47 15.48 11.31
C LEU A 63 15.83 16.73 10.71
N ALA A 64 15.50 17.72 11.56
CA ALA A 64 14.98 19.01 11.10
C ALA A 64 16.00 19.80 10.25
N SER A 65 17.29 19.65 10.53
CA SER A 65 18.34 20.30 9.75
C SER A 65 18.63 19.61 8.41
N LEU A 66 18.40 18.30 8.33
CA LEU A 66 18.70 17.49 7.14
C LEU A 66 17.60 17.56 6.06
N LYS A 67 16.36 17.81 6.46
CA LYS A 67 15.23 18.02 5.54
C LYS A 67 14.44 19.24 6.02
N PRO A 68 14.68 20.42 5.43
CA PRO A 68 13.81 21.56 5.69
C PRO A 68 12.37 21.17 5.37
N GLU A 69 11.47 21.40 6.32
CA GLU A 69 10.04 21.19 6.11
C GLU A 69 9.59 21.93 4.87
N SER A 70 9.08 21.20 3.90
CA SER A 70 8.48 21.79 2.71
C SER A 70 6.96 21.85 2.90
N ASP A 71 6.40 23.02 2.67
CA ASP A 71 4.96 23.22 2.67
C ASP A 71 4.45 23.19 1.24
N TYR A 72 3.37 22.46 1.02
CA TYR A 72 2.74 22.33 -0.29
C TYR A 72 1.33 22.90 -0.25
N TYR A 73 0.94 23.58 -1.31
CA TYR A 73 -0.36 24.21 -1.44
C TYR A 73 -0.96 23.92 -2.82
N ILE A 74 -2.24 23.63 -2.87
CA ILE A 74 -3.02 23.73 -4.11
C ILE A 74 -3.64 25.11 -4.13
N MET A 75 -3.34 25.87 -5.18
CA MET A 75 -3.76 27.25 -5.35
C MET A 75 -4.52 27.45 -6.63
N GLY A 76 -5.52 28.33 -6.61
CA GLY A 76 -6.23 28.82 -7.77
C GLY A 76 -5.81 30.23 -8.18
N SER A 77 -5.76 30.49 -9.46
CA SER A 77 -5.40 31.77 -10.05
C SER A 77 -6.52 32.35 -10.90
N SER A 78 -6.65 33.68 -10.91
CA SER A 78 -7.65 34.37 -11.72
C SER A 78 -7.42 34.18 -13.22
N ILE A 79 -8.50 34.35 -13.98
CA ILE A 79 -8.49 34.20 -15.44
C ILE A 79 -7.68 35.32 -16.10
N ASP A 80 -6.76 34.97 -17.00
CA ASP A 80 -6.27 35.85 -18.02
C ASP A 80 -6.83 35.47 -19.39
N LYS A 81 -7.62 36.33 -19.99
CA LYS A 81 -8.10 36.16 -21.37
C LYS A 81 -7.12 36.65 -22.43
N ALA A 82 -6.02 37.21 -22.03
CA ALA A 82 -5.08 37.80 -22.94
C ALA A 82 -3.93 36.85 -23.26
N ASN A 83 -3.95 36.38 -24.48
CA ASN A 83 -2.83 35.90 -25.26
C ASN A 83 -2.36 34.47 -25.03
N ASN A 84 -2.52 33.65 -26.04
CA ASN A 84 -1.77 32.47 -26.41
C ASN A 84 -0.27 32.76 -26.50
N ILE A 85 0.36 33.12 -25.40
CA ILE A 85 1.83 33.14 -25.30
C ILE A 85 2.24 31.81 -24.70
N SER A 86 2.66 30.90 -25.54
CA SER A 86 3.19 29.59 -25.16
C SER A 86 4.59 29.68 -24.51
N ASN A 87 4.75 30.52 -23.49
CA ASN A 87 5.96 30.62 -22.71
C ASN A 87 5.69 30.15 -21.28
N THR A 88 6.07 28.93 -20.99
CA THR A 88 5.85 28.28 -19.71
C THR A 88 6.35 29.08 -18.50
N GLN A 89 7.44 29.85 -18.65
CA GLN A 89 7.95 30.70 -17.58
C GLN A 89 7.10 31.94 -17.33
N HIS A 90 6.56 32.51 -18.41
CA HIS A 90 5.66 33.64 -18.30
C HIS A 90 4.33 33.22 -17.68
N GLU A 91 3.78 32.08 -18.10
CA GLU A 91 2.55 31.52 -17.51
C GLU A 91 2.69 31.20 -16.03
N LYS A 92 3.83 30.63 -15.62
CA LYS A 92 4.11 30.38 -14.20
C LYS A 92 4.16 31.67 -13.38
N ARG A 93 4.82 32.71 -13.89
CA ARG A 93 4.87 34.01 -13.22
C ARG A 93 3.51 34.71 -13.18
N ASP A 94 2.74 34.59 -14.26
CA ASP A 94 1.42 35.16 -14.30
C ASP A 94 0.47 34.45 -13.34
N PHE A 95 0.55 33.11 -13.25
CA PHE A 95 -0.16 32.35 -12.23
C PHE A 95 0.17 32.83 -10.82
N GLN A 96 1.48 32.91 -10.47
CA GLN A 96 1.93 33.32 -9.13
C GLN A 96 1.48 34.74 -8.77
N ARG A 97 1.41 35.65 -9.75
CA ARG A 97 0.93 37.01 -9.54
C ARG A 97 -0.57 37.06 -9.23
N ARG A 98 -1.35 36.15 -9.80
CA ARG A 98 -2.81 36.18 -9.80
C ARG A 98 -3.45 35.17 -8.87
N VAL A 99 -2.70 34.58 -7.97
CA VAL A 99 -3.24 33.65 -6.96
C VAL A 99 -4.33 34.35 -6.15
N ILE A 100 -5.50 33.71 -6.07
CA ILE A 100 -6.66 34.23 -5.35
C ILE A 100 -7.04 33.42 -4.13
N PHE A 101 -6.71 32.16 -4.09
CA PHE A 101 -6.96 31.29 -2.94
C PHE A 101 -5.99 30.11 -2.91
N GLY A 102 -5.91 29.42 -1.80
CA GLY A 102 -5.17 28.18 -1.70
C GLY A 102 -5.44 27.41 -0.42
N ASN A 103 -5.20 26.11 -0.51
CA ASN A 103 -5.22 25.18 0.61
C ASN A 103 -3.85 24.52 0.76
N LYS A 104 -3.39 24.41 2.01
CA LYS A 104 -2.21 23.63 2.37
C LYS A 104 -2.54 22.15 2.26
N ILE A 105 -1.62 21.40 1.68
CA ILE A 105 -1.70 19.94 1.62
C ILE A 105 -1.23 19.38 2.95
N THR A 106 -2.01 18.48 3.49
CA THR A 106 -1.75 17.73 4.71
C THR A 106 -1.57 16.25 4.39
N ASP A 107 -1.20 15.45 5.37
CA ASP A 107 -1.09 13.99 5.23
C ASP A 107 -2.43 13.31 4.94
N ASP A 108 -3.54 13.92 5.34
CA ASP A 108 -4.87 13.44 5.01
C ASP A 108 -5.25 13.65 3.53
N ASP A 109 -4.54 14.52 2.82
CA ASP A 109 -4.82 14.87 1.43
C ASP A 109 -4.06 14.02 0.41
N VAL A 110 -3.13 13.17 0.85
CA VAL A 110 -2.24 12.40 -0.04
C VAL A 110 -2.42 10.90 0.17
N ARG A 111 -2.57 10.16 -0.94
CA ARG A 111 -2.70 8.69 -0.90
C ARG A 111 -1.90 8.05 -2.03
N TYR A 112 -1.24 6.94 -1.71
CA TYR A 112 -0.81 6.01 -2.76
C TYR A 112 -2.02 5.42 -3.45
N MET A 113 -1.89 5.18 -4.74
CA MET A 113 -2.94 4.58 -5.55
C MET A 113 -2.43 3.29 -6.17
N PHE A 114 -3.26 2.27 -6.19
CA PHE A 114 -2.94 1.01 -6.84
C PHE A 114 -4.05 0.60 -7.81
N LYS A 115 -3.65 -0.11 -8.86
CA LYS A 115 -4.60 -0.63 -9.84
C LYS A 115 -5.49 -1.70 -9.19
N SER A 116 -6.79 -1.54 -9.32
CA SER A 116 -7.77 -2.46 -8.75
C SER A 116 -8.30 -3.41 -9.82
N THR A 117 -8.21 -4.71 -9.55
CA THR A 117 -8.80 -5.77 -10.39
C THR A 117 -9.86 -6.51 -9.57
N THR A 118 -11.10 -6.46 -10.01
CA THR A 118 -12.18 -7.20 -9.33
C THR A 118 -11.99 -8.70 -9.56
N TRP A 119 -12.10 -9.50 -8.50
CA TRP A 119 -12.10 -10.95 -8.62
C TRP A 119 -13.29 -11.45 -9.47
N THR A 120 -13.02 -12.40 -10.33
CA THR A 120 -14.03 -13.00 -11.21
C THR A 120 -13.86 -14.52 -11.21
N SER A 121 -14.96 -15.24 -10.99
CA SER A 121 -14.97 -16.71 -11.01
C SER A 121 -14.58 -17.26 -12.38
N GLY A 122 -13.75 -18.30 -12.39
CA GLY A 122 -13.25 -18.93 -13.60
C GLY A 122 -12.00 -18.27 -14.19
N THR A 123 -11.51 -17.19 -13.61
CA THR A 123 -10.28 -16.53 -14.03
C THR A 123 -9.06 -17.25 -13.43
N ILE A 124 -7.98 -17.33 -14.22
CA ILE A 124 -6.66 -17.77 -13.75
C ILE A 124 -5.90 -16.52 -13.32
N TYR A 125 -5.47 -16.50 -12.05
CA TYR A 125 -4.63 -15.45 -11.50
C TYR A 125 -3.20 -15.95 -11.39
N ASP A 126 -2.26 -15.03 -11.53
CA ASP A 126 -0.84 -15.35 -11.33
C ASP A 126 -0.56 -15.53 -9.83
N ASP A 127 0.29 -16.48 -9.49
CA ASP A 127 0.78 -16.65 -8.14
C ASP A 127 2.08 -15.85 -7.91
N PHE A 128 2.37 -15.60 -6.65
CA PHE A 128 3.57 -14.87 -6.28
C PHE A 128 4.83 -15.69 -6.55
N ASP A 129 5.73 -15.15 -7.35
CA ASP A 129 7.06 -15.68 -7.63
C ASP A 129 8.12 -14.59 -7.38
N ASP A 130 9.08 -14.87 -6.49
CA ASP A 130 10.14 -13.94 -6.08
C ASP A 130 11.18 -13.66 -7.16
N THR A 131 11.12 -14.35 -8.30
CA THR A 131 11.99 -14.14 -9.46
C THR A 131 11.35 -13.32 -10.58
N GLN A 132 10.06 -13.04 -10.48
CA GLN A 132 9.32 -12.30 -11.50
C GLN A 132 9.09 -10.85 -11.10
N ASP A 133 8.91 -9.99 -12.09
CA ASP A 133 8.49 -8.62 -11.86
C ASP A 133 7.01 -8.59 -11.48
N VAL A 134 6.76 -8.26 -10.21
CA VAL A 134 5.40 -8.25 -9.64
C VAL A 134 4.45 -7.27 -10.31
N SER A 135 4.98 -6.23 -10.97
CA SER A 135 4.16 -5.24 -11.70
C SER A 135 3.48 -5.80 -12.93
N LEU A 136 4.00 -6.91 -13.47
CA LEU A 136 3.47 -7.58 -14.66
C LEU A 136 2.47 -8.68 -14.33
N LEU A 137 2.34 -9.06 -13.05
CA LEU A 137 1.52 -10.17 -12.60
C LEU A 137 0.10 -9.72 -12.23
N ASN A 138 -0.91 -10.49 -12.67
CA ASN A 138 -2.30 -10.30 -12.26
C ASN A 138 -2.59 -11.11 -10.98
N MET A 139 -1.90 -10.80 -9.88
CA MET A 139 -1.98 -11.54 -8.63
C MET A 139 -2.78 -10.84 -7.52
N PHE A 140 -3.18 -9.59 -7.73
CA PHE A 140 -3.99 -8.85 -6.75
C PHE A 140 -5.43 -8.76 -7.19
N VAL A 141 -6.34 -9.05 -6.26
CA VAL A 141 -7.78 -8.96 -6.52
C VAL A 141 -8.49 -8.15 -5.44
N THR A 142 -9.58 -7.52 -5.84
CA THR A 142 -10.45 -6.74 -4.97
C THR A 142 -11.81 -7.43 -4.85
N ILE A 143 -12.27 -7.60 -3.62
CA ILE A 143 -13.63 -8.04 -3.28
C ILE A 143 -14.34 -6.85 -2.64
N THR A 144 -15.52 -6.51 -3.16
CA THR A 144 -16.34 -5.42 -2.61
C THR A 144 -17.52 -6.00 -1.87
N ASN A 145 -17.74 -5.58 -0.62
CA ASN A 145 -18.91 -6.02 0.15
C ASN A 145 -20.16 -5.16 -0.15
N SER A 146 -21.28 -5.49 0.46
CA SER A 146 -22.55 -4.78 0.29
C SER A 146 -22.53 -3.34 0.81
N GLU A 147 -21.61 -2.99 1.69
CA GLU A 147 -21.44 -1.65 2.24
C GLU A 147 -20.52 -0.78 1.37
N GLY A 148 -19.94 -1.35 0.30
CA GLY A 148 -19.01 -0.67 -0.58
C GLY A 148 -17.56 -0.64 -0.07
N ASN A 149 -17.22 -1.38 0.97
CA ASN A 149 -15.84 -1.55 1.41
C ASN A 149 -15.12 -2.55 0.50
N HIS A 150 -13.87 -2.26 0.18
CA HIS A 150 -13.04 -3.07 -0.68
C HIS A 150 -11.98 -3.82 0.13
N TYR A 151 -11.86 -5.12 -0.10
CA TYR A 151 -10.87 -6.00 0.53
C TYR A 151 -9.89 -6.48 -0.52
N ILE A 152 -8.61 -6.29 -0.27
CA ILE A 152 -7.54 -6.58 -1.23
C ILE A 152 -6.84 -7.86 -0.82
N PHE A 153 -6.70 -8.77 -1.79
CA PHE A 153 -6.06 -10.06 -1.62
C PHE A 153 -4.94 -10.25 -2.65
N LYS A 154 -3.89 -10.94 -2.24
CA LYS A 154 -2.76 -11.35 -3.07
C LYS A 154 -2.79 -12.86 -3.27
N CYS A 155 -2.67 -13.33 -4.49
CA CYS A 155 -2.56 -14.75 -4.79
C CYS A 155 -1.16 -15.26 -4.43
N LEU A 156 -1.09 -16.28 -3.57
CA LEU A 156 0.16 -16.94 -3.19
C LEU A 156 0.36 -18.25 -3.93
N GLU A 157 -0.73 -18.99 -4.20
CA GLU A 157 -0.74 -20.24 -4.96
C GLU A 157 -1.98 -20.28 -5.84
N ASN A 158 -1.83 -20.64 -7.12
CA ASN A 158 -2.89 -20.62 -8.13
C ASN A 158 -3.32 -22.01 -8.64
N ASN A 159 -3.09 -23.05 -7.84
CA ASN A 159 -3.43 -24.43 -8.24
C ASN A 159 -2.77 -24.86 -9.56
N ASN A 160 -1.47 -24.59 -9.74
CA ASN A 160 -0.71 -24.88 -10.95
C ASN A 160 -1.38 -24.32 -12.24
N GLY A 161 -1.92 -23.12 -12.18
CA GLY A 161 -2.58 -22.46 -13.31
C GLY A 161 -4.01 -22.89 -13.54
N GLY A 162 -4.67 -23.49 -12.56
CA GLY A 162 -6.10 -23.76 -12.58
C GLY A 162 -6.97 -22.52 -12.36
N PRO A 163 -8.24 -22.51 -12.81
CA PRO A 163 -9.12 -21.35 -12.61
C PRO A 163 -9.57 -21.22 -11.14
N SER A 164 -9.63 -19.96 -10.64
CA SER A 164 -10.21 -19.66 -9.33
C SER A 164 -11.74 -19.68 -9.40
N THR A 165 -12.38 -20.46 -8.54
CA THR A 165 -13.84 -20.62 -8.50
C THR A 165 -14.45 -20.17 -7.17
N VAL A 166 -13.63 -19.95 -6.14
CA VAL A 166 -14.07 -19.50 -4.81
C VAL A 166 -13.41 -18.15 -4.51
N ALA A 167 -14.23 -17.12 -4.27
CA ALA A 167 -13.74 -15.80 -3.88
C ALA A 167 -13.10 -15.84 -2.48
N PRO A 168 -11.95 -15.20 -2.28
CA PRO A 168 -11.40 -15.03 -0.93
C PRO A 168 -12.33 -14.14 -0.07
N SER A 169 -12.37 -14.40 1.23
CA SER A 169 -13.24 -13.67 2.17
C SER A 169 -12.55 -13.50 3.52
N ILE A 170 -12.78 -12.35 4.16
CA ILE A 170 -12.37 -12.12 5.54
C ILE A 170 -13.39 -12.68 6.56
N ASN A 171 -14.57 -13.06 6.12
CA ASN A 171 -15.62 -13.57 7.01
C ASN A 171 -15.31 -15.00 7.43
N VAL A 172 -15.07 -15.20 8.71
CA VAL A 172 -14.79 -16.52 9.29
C VAL A 172 -15.99 -17.45 9.11
N GLY A 173 -15.72 -18.70 8.69
CA GLY A 173 -16.74 -19.75 8.56
C GLY A 173 -17.44 -19.84 7.21
N VAL A 174 -17.09 -19.00 6.23
CA VAL A 174 -17.55 -19.15 4.84
C VAL A 174 -16.45 -19.77 3.96
N ALA A 175 -16.81 -20.33 2.82
CA ALA A 175 -15.84 -20.84 1.86
C ALA A 175 -14.87 -19.70 1.44
N GLY A 176 -13.59 -20.00 1.39
CA GLY A 176 -12.55 -19.00 1.06
C GLY A 176 -12.21 -18.05 2.21
N SER A 177 -12.67 -18.31 3.44
CA SER A 177 -12.33 -17.48 4.59
C SER A 177 -10.86 -17.56 4.99
N VAL A 178 -10.31 -16.45 5.49
CA VAL A 178 -8.94 -16.38 5.96
C VAL A 178 -8.77 -16.93 7.38
N ASP A 179 -7.63 -17.54 7.64
CA ASP A 179 -7.20 -17.85 9.01
C ASP A 179 -6.91 -16.54 9.76
N PRO A 180 -7.49 -16.34 10.96
CA PRO A 180 -7.32 -15.10 11.71
C PRO A 180 -5.89 -14.87 12.22
N ASN A 181 -5.01 -15.89 12.20
CA ASN A 181 -3.63 -15.78 12.66
C ASN A 181 -2.67 -15.44 11.52
N THR A 182 -2.91 -15.99 10.32
CA THR A 182 -2.03 -15.82 9.15
C THR A 182 -2.60 -14.87 8.12
N TYR A 183 -3.92 -14.61 8.17
CA TYR A 183 -4.67 -13.91 7.13
C TYR A 183 -4.49 -14.53 5.74
N GLU A 184 -4.26 -15.85 5.71
CA GLU A 184 -4.25 -16.65 4.50
C GLU A 184 -5.54 -17.47 4.41
N SER A 185 -6.14 -17.52 3.23
CA SER A 185 -7.29 -18.40 2.94
C SER A 185 -6.84 -19.50 2.01
N VAL A 186 -7.26 -20.72 2.31
CA VAL A 186 -7.06 -21.89 1.45
C VAL A 186 -8.42 -22.43 1.06
N SER A 187 -8.72 -22.44 -0.23
CA SER A 187 -9.93 -23.05 -0.73
C SER A 187 -9.72 -24.53 -1.01
N SER A 188 -10.55 -25.38 -0.44
CA SER A 188 -10.51 -26.84 -0.69
C SER A 188 -11.04 -27.25 -2.07
N SER A 189 -11.80 -26.38 -2.74
CA SER A 189 -12.43 -26.69 -4.02
C SER A 189 -11.60 -26.30 -5.24
N ASP A 190 -10.84 -25.20 -5.17
CA ASP A 190 -9.98 -24.73 -6.26
C ASP A 190 -8.51 -24.67 -5.89
N SER A 191 -8.16 -24.98 -4.62
CA SER A 191 -6.79 -25.01 -4.10
C SER A 191 -6.02 -23.70 -4.23
N TYR A 192 -6.70 -22.58 -4.43
CA TYR A 192 -6.08 -21.26 -4.37
C TYR A 192 -5.72 -20.90 -2.94
N VAL A 193 -4.56 -20.25 -2.77
CA VAL A 193 -4.14 -19.65 -1.52
C VAL A 193 -4.06 -18.13 -1.70
N TRP A 194 -4.89 -17.42 -0.94
CA TRP A 194 -4.97 -15.98 -0.96
C TRP A 194 -4.46 -15.38 0.35
N LYS A 195 -3.67 -14.32 0.28
CA LYS A 195 -3.27 -13.51 1.43
C LYS A 195 -4.09 -12.23 1.47
N TYR A 196 -4.76 -11.97 2.59
CA TYR A 196 -5.37 -10.67 2.83
C TYR A 196 -4.29 -9.60 3.04
N MET A 197 -4.40 -8.49 2.33
CA MET A 197 -3.43 -7.39 2.37
C MET A 197 -3.91 -6.23 3.25
N PHE A 198 -5.05 -5.66 2.91
CA PHE A 198 -5.70 -4.55 3.62
C PHE A 198 -7.12 -4.32 3.09
N SER A 199 -7.84 -3.39 3.72
CA SER A 199 -9.15 -2.93 3.24
C SER A 199 -9.15 -1.44 2.97
N VAL A 200 -9.98 -1.03 2.01
CA VAL A 200 -10.30 0.37 1.69
C VAL A 200 -11.75 0.63 2.05
N THR A 201 -12.00 1.64 2.86
CA THR A 201 -13.38 2.00 3.23
C THR A 201 -14.13 2.59 2.04
N ASN A 202 -15.45 2.46 2.03
CA ASN A 202 -16.27 3.11 1.02
C ASN A 202 -16.06 4.63 0.99
N SER A 203 -15.86 5.25 2.15
CA SER A 203 -15.58 6.69 2.26
C SER A 203 -14.28 7.06 1.55
N ASP A 204 -13.17 6.36 1.81
CA ASP A 204 -11.90 6.62 1.15
C ASP A 204 -11.98 6.36 -0.37
N ALA A 205 -12.67 5.29 -0.76
CA ALA A 205 -12.89 4.99 -2.15
C ALA A 205 -13.63 6.13 -2.87
N GLN A 206 -14.70 6.67 -2.29
CA GLN A 206 -15.44 7.80 -2.88
C GLN A 206 -14.60 9.07 -3.00
N ILE A 207 -13.67 9.28 -2.07
CA ILE A 207 -12.82 10.48 -2.07
C ILE A 207 -11.69 10.35 -3.09
N TYR A 208 -10.94 9.24 -3.07
CA TYR A 208 -9.65 9.13 -3.75
C TYR A 208 -9.68 8.31 -5.03
N SER A 209 -10.60 7.36 -5.21
CA SER A 209 -10.59 6.44 -6.36
C SER A 209 -10.66 7.14 -7.70
N THR A 210 -10.07 6.48 -8.68
CA THR A 210 -10.25 6.77 -10.11
C THR A 210 -11.05 5.64 -10.74
N SER A 211 -11.21 5.66 -12.06
CA SER A 211 -11.91 4.59 -12.80
C SER A 211 -11.21 3.23 -12.71
N ASP A 212 -9.89 3.22 -12.44
CA ASP A 212 -9.05 2.02 -12.48
C ASP A 212 -8.23 1.78 -11.21
N SER A 213 -8.27 2.71 -10.24
CA SER A 213 -7.38 2.67 -9.09
C SER A 213 -8.11 2.99 -7.78
N LEU A 214 -7.68 2.32 -6.73
CA LEU A 214 -8.12 2.52 -5.34
C LEU A 214 -6.99 3.13 -4.50
N PRO A 215 -7.31 3.88 -3.43
CA PRO A 215 -6.30 4.43 -2.53
C PRO A 215 -5.79 3.37 -1.54
N LEU A 216 -4.52 3.49 -1.16
CA LEU A 216 -4.01 2.82 0.03
C LEU A 216 -4.40 3.65 1.27
N PRO A 217 -5.03 3.06 2.29
CA PRO A 217 -5.36 3.77 3.53
C PRO A 217 -4.13 4.35 4.23
N TYR A 218 -4.26 5.57 4.77
CA TYR A 218 -3.22 6.24 5.52
C TYR A 218 -3.80 6.79 6.85
N PRO A 219 -3.08 6.78 7.97
CA PRO A 219 -1.71 6.27 8.19
C PRO A 219 -1.63 4.75 8.35
N ALA A 220 -2.73 4.07 8.26
CA ALA A 220 -2.87 2.68 8.64
C ALA A 220 -2.65 1.70 7.48
N TYR A 221 -1.74 2.00 6.54
CA TYR A 221 -1.34 0.89 5.69
C TYR A 221 -0.63 -0.15 6.57
N GLY A 222 -1.18 -1.30 6.54
CA GLY A 222 -0.84 -2.35 7.47
C GLY A 222 -1.67 -2.23 8.74
N ASP A 223 -2.88 -2.71 8.65
CA ASP A 223 -3.59 -3.21 9.81
C ASP A 223 -2.56 -3.89 10.71
N SER A 224 -2.50 -3.49 11.98
CA SER A 224 -1.54 -4.02 12.95
C SER A 224 -1.64 -5.55 13.07
N LEU A 225 -2.82 -6.12 12.84
CA LEU A 225 -3.06 -7.56 12.83
C LEU A 225 -2.41 -8.20 11.60
N VAL A 226 -2.56 -7.64 10.42
CA VAL A 226 -1.92 -8.13 9.19
C VAL A 226 -0.40 -8.04 9.30
N LYS A 227 0.14 -6.94 9.82
CA LYS A 227 1.57 -6.80 10.10
C LYS A 227 2.08 -7.83 11.11
N SER A 228 1.32 -8.09 12.17
CA SER A 228 1.70 -9.10 13.17
C SER A 228 1.67 -10.52 12.60
N ALA A 229 0.83 -10.77 11.59
CA ALA A 229 0.75 -12.03 10.87
C ALA A 229 1.76 -12.13 9.71
N ALA A 230 2.39 -11.02 9.30
CA ALA A 230 3.41 -11.01 8.27
C ALA A 230 4.68 -11.71 8.77
N LYS A 231 5.18 -12.66 8.01
CA LYS A 231 6.39 -13.44 8.33
C LYS A 231 7.22 -13.60 7.07
N GLU A 232 8.53 -13.43 7.22
CA GLU A 232 9.50 -13.84 6.19
C GLU A 232 9.57 -15.37 6.15
N SER A 233 8.67 -15.99 5.42
CA SER A 233 8.46 -17.43 5.36
C SER A 233 8.64 -17.93 3.92
N ILE A 234 8.61 -19.24 3.75
CA ILE A 234 8.51 -19.84 2.42
C ILE A 234 7.07 -19.64 1.91
N SER A 235 6.92 -19.01 0.76
CA SER A 235 5.60 -18.85 0.12
C SER A 235 5.14 -20.18 -0.45
N GLN A 236 5.96 -20.78 -1.30
CA GLN A 236 5.70 -22.08 -1.95
C GLN A 236 7.01 -22.77 -2.34
N VAL A 237 6.92 -24.03 -2.73
CA VAL A 237 8.03 -24.77 -3.36
C VAL A 237 7.56 -25.27 -4.72
N LEU A 238 8.14 -24.72 -5.76
CA LEU A 238 7.82 -25.04 -7.14
C LEU A 238 8.58 -26.29 -7.62
N ILE A 239 7.92 -27.13 -8.40
CA ILE A 239 8.53 -28.23 -9.12
C ILE A 239 8.97 -27.69 -10.49
N THR A 240 10.28 -27.56 -10.70
CA THR A 240 10.83 -26.84 -11.85
C THR A 240 11.17 -27.74 -13.06
N ASN A 241 11.09 -29.06 -12.89
CA ASN A 241 11.24 -30.00 -13.99
C ASN A 241 9.98 -30.83 -14.18
N THR A 242 9.84 -31.47 -15.33
CA THR A 242 8.73 -32.39 -15.61
C THR A 242 8.78 -33.53 -14.60
N PRO A 243 7.71 -33.73 -13.81
CA PRO A 243 7.65 -34.82 -12.86
C PRO A 243 7.81 -36.16 -13.58
N ASN A 244 8.56 -37.05 -12.96
CA ASN A 244 8.67 -38.42 -13.42
C ASN A 244 8.03 -39.35 -12.40
N SER A 245 7.78 -40.59 -12.76
CA SER A 245 7.21 -41.60 -11.87
C SER A 245 8.25 -42.19 -10.89
N LEU A 246 9.14 -41.35 -10.36
CA LEU A 246 10.24 -41.73 -9.48
C LEU A 246 9.78 -42.56 -8.27
N PHE A 247 8.59 -42.23 -7.73
CA PHE A 247 8.06 -42.88 -6.55
C PHE A 247 7.11 -44.04 -6.85
N SER A 248 6.99 -44.47 -8.10
CA SER A 248 6.06 -45.57 -8.48
C SER A 248 6.30 -46.85 -7.71
N LYS A 249 7.54 -47.13 -7.34
CA LYS A 249 7.95 -48.31 -6.55
C LYS A 249 8.13 -48.05 -5.07
N CYS A 250 7.84 -46.84 -4.58
CA CYS A 250 8.00 -46.48 -3.19
C CYS A 250 6.70 -46.77 -2.40
N VAL A 251 6.86 -46.93 -1.08
CA VAL A 251 5.75 -47.16 -0.14
C VAL A 251 5.07 -45.85 0.30
N PHE A 252 5.14 -44.84 -0.51
CA PHE A 252 4.49 -43.56 -0.18
C PHE A 252 2.97 -43.66 -0.27
N GLY A 253 2.30 -42.85 0.53
CA GLY A 253 0.85 -42.80 0.64
C GLY A 253 0.14 -42.36 -0.64
N PRO A 254 -1.20 -42.34 -0.63
CA PRO A 254 -1.96 -41.91 -1.80
C PRO A 254 -1.64 -40.45 -2.13
N GLY A 255 -1.47 -40.24 -3.41
CA GLY A 255 -1.46 -38.87 -3.92
C GLY A 255 -2.84 -38.25 -3.88
N THR A 256 -2.92 -37.00 -4.27
CA THR A 256 -4.20 -36.30 -4.43
C THR A 256 -5.03 -37.03 -5.46
N VAL A 257 -6.29 -37.37 -5.11
CA VAL A 257 -7.24 -37.86 -6.06
C VAL A 257 -7.66 -36.71 -6.96
N THR A 258 -7.16 -36.68 -8.19
CA THR A 258 -7.74 -35.78 -9.18
C THR A 258 -9.04 -36.39 -9.70
N SER A 259 -10.11 -35.62 -9.72
CA SER A 259 -11.46 -36.03 -10.13
C SER A 259 -11.57 -36.51 -11.60
N SER A 260 -10.46 -36.50 -12.33
CA SER A 260 -10.37 -36.88 -13.75
C SER A 260 -9.96 -38.36 -13.99
N ASP A 261 -9.89 -39.18 -12.94
CA ASP A 261 -9.57 -40.60 -13.12
C ASP A 261 -10.80 -41.47 -13.32
N PRO A 262 -11.07 -41.95 -14.52
CA PRO A 262 -12.24 -42.78 -14.78
C PRO A 262 -12.14 -44.21 -14.21
N THR A 263 -11.00 -44.63 -13.68
CA THR A 263 -10.79 -46.03 -13.21
C THR A 263 -10.76 -46.19 -11.68
N GLY A 264 -10.77 -45.11 -10.92
CA GLY A 264 -11.21 -45.01 -9.51
C GLY A 264 -10.55 -45.85 -8.42
N THR A 265 -9.59 -46.71 -8.68
CA THR A 265 -8.95 -47.53 -7.66
C THR A 265 -7.50 -47.15 -7.44
N LEU A 266 -7.26 -46.27 -6.47
CA LEU A 266 -5.91 -46.01 -5.96
C LEU A 266 -5.45 -47.19 -5.13
N THR A 267 -4.49 -47.95 -5.61
CA THR A 267 -3.70 -48.84 -4.80
C THR A 267 -2.60 -48.03 -4.12
N SER A 268 -2.83 -47.64 -2.88
CA SER A 268 -1.82 -47.01 -2.04
C SER A 268 -1.28 -47.99 -1.01
N SER A 269 -0.06 -47.76 -0.56
CA SER A 269 0.43 -48.43 0.64
C SER A 269 -0.33 -47.90 1.86
N THR A 270 -0.75 -48.77 2.73
CA THR A 270 -1.38 -48.42 4.01
C THR A 270 -0.38 -48.63 5.14
N VAL A 271 -0.42 -47.77 6.13
CA VAL A 271 0.41 -47.84 7.34
C VAL A 271 -0.54 -47.95 8.53
N THR A 272 -0.37 -48.99 9.33
CA THR A 272 -1.15 -49.21 10.56
C THR A 272 -0.20 -49.26 11.76
N LEU A 273 -0.67 -48.78 12.90
CA LEU A 273 0.05 -48.97 14.16
C LEU A 273 -0.24 -50.39 14.69
N GLU A 274 0.82 -51.14 14.99
CA GLU A 274 0.67 -52.44 15.63
C GLU A 274 0.53 -52.24 17.13
N ALA A 275 1.54 -51.97 17.85
CA ALA A 275 1.47 -51.70 19.26
C ALA A 275 2.56 -50.69 19.67
N VAL A 276 2.19 -49.76 20.52
CA VAL A 276 3.14 -48.86 21.13
C VAL A 276 3.79 -49.61 22.29
N THR A 277 5.07 -50.02 22.14
CA THR A 277 5.80 -50.71 23.18
C THR A 277 6.75 -49.72 23.87
N GLY A 278 6.51 -49.50 25.18
CA GLY A 278 7.49 -48.85 26.05
C GLY A 278 7.42 -47.31 26.11
N ASP A 279 6.38 -46.71 25.59
CA ASP A 279 6.23 -45.25 25.70
C ASP A 279 5.64 -44.82 27.04
N SER A 280 6.30 -43.89 27.66
CA SER A 280 5.69 -43.07 28.69
C SER A 280 4.87 -41.96 27.97
N PRO A 281 3.59 -41.82 28.28
CA PRO A 281 2.76 -40.74 27.72
C PRO A 281 3.24 -39.34 28.12
N THR A 282 4.32 -39.29 28.91
CA THR A 282 4.93 -38.06 29.44
C THR A 282 6.21 -37.64 28.73
N ASP A 283 6.74 -38.43 27.76
CA ASP A 283 7.89 -37.97 26.95
C ASP A 283 7.38 -37.09 25.78
N PRO A 284 7.62 -35.78 25.79
CA PRO A 284 7.08 -34.87 24.77
C PRO A 284 7.91 -34.84 23.51
N ILE A 285 9.07 -35.46 23.43
CA ILE A 285 10.06 -35.20 22.36
C ILE A 285 10.16 -36.35 21.35
N ALA A 286 10.25 -37.57 21.82
CA ALA A 286 10.40 -38.74 20.95
C ALA A 286 9.55 -39.90 21.43
N LYS A 287 8.88 -40.60 20.51
CA LYS A 287 8.10 -41.79 20.82
C LYS A 287 8.52 -42.96 19.96
N ASN A 288 8.64 -44.13 20.57
CA ASN A 288 8.91 -45.38 19.88
C ASN A 288 7.57 -46.06 19.52
N ILE A 289 7.34 -46.28 18.25
CA ILE A 289 6.12 -46.94 17.76
C ILE A 289 6.49 -48.07 16.79
N ARG A 290 5.65 -49.08 16.72
CA ARG A 290 5.73 -50.10 15.69
C ARG A 290 4.68 -49.83 14.63
N ILE A 291 5.14 -49.75 13.37
CA ILE A 291 4.26 -49.59 12.22
C ILE A 291 4.29 -50.84 11.33
N LYS A 292 3.14 -51.20 10.80
CA LYS A 292 3.02 -52.23 9.78
C LYS A 292 2.67 -51.55 8.46
N ILE A 293 3.47 -51.84 7.44
CA ILE A 293 3.26 -51.34 6.09
C ILE A 293 2.63 -52.46 5.26
N SER A 294 1.43 -52.19 4.72
CA SER A 294 0.85 -53.01 3.67
C SER A 294 1.14 -52.36 2.34
N PRO A 295 2.17 -52.79 1.61
CA PRO A 295 2.62 -52.08 0.42
C PRO A 295 1.63 -52.24 -0.74
N LYS A 296 1.50 -51.23 -1.55
CA LYS A 296 0.83 -51.32 -2.83
C LYS A 296 1.57 -52.32 -3.75
N PRO A 297 0.92 -52.95 -4.71
CA PRO A 297 1.55 -53.90 -5.62
C PRO A 297 2.79 -53.30 -6.31
N GLY A 298 3.92 -54.01 -6.23
CA GLY A 298 5.21 -53.58 -6.81
C GLY A 298 5.99 -52.55 -6.03
N ALA A 299 5.52 -52.12 -4.84
CA ALA A 299 6.31 -51.21 -3.97
C ALA A 299 7.47 -51.96 -3.34
N PHE A 300 8.58 -51.24 -3.22
CA PHE A 300 9.81 -51.74 -2.60
C PHE A 300 9.82 -51.45 -1.09
N LEU A 301 10.00 -52.48 -0.29
CA LEU A 301 10.23 -52.38 1.15
C LEU A 301 11.74 -52.40 1.42
N ASP A 302 12.27 -51.33 2.04
CA ASP A 302 13.67 -51.26 2.37
C ASP A 302 13.92 -51.89 3.76
N THR A 303 14.87 -52.78 3.83
CA THR A 303 15.26 -53.48 5.09
C THR A 303 16.47 -52.88 5.78
N ALA A 304 17.08 -51.83 5.21
CA ALA A 304 18.21 -51.16 5.79
C ALA A 304 17.83 -50.41 7.08
N SER A 305 18.71 -50.37 8.04
CA SER A 305 18.55 -49.53 9.23
C SER A 305 18.45 -48.07 8.83
N ASN A 306 17.51 -47.33 9.43
CA ASN A 306 17.24 -45.93 9.15
C ASN A 306 16.77 -45.62 7.70
N ALA A 307 16.29 -46.62 6.95
CA ALA A 307 15.83 -46.42 5.58
C ALA A 307 14.66 -45.44 5.48
N TYR A 308 13.88 -45.28 6.54
CA TYR A 308 12.66 -44.45 6.54
C TYR A 308 12.85 -43.08 7.19
N THR A 309 14.08 -42.69 7.59
CA THR A 309 14.33 -41.40 8.27
C THR A 309 14.18 -40.19 7.38
N ASN A 310 14.18 -40.35 6.06
CA ASN A 310 13.91 -39.28 5.11
C ASN A 310 12.42 -39.16 4.75
N LEU A 311 11.55 -39.77 5.57
CA LEU A 311 10.10 -39.71 5.42
C LEU A 311 9.46 -39.10 6.65
N TYR A 312 8.27 -38.58 6.45
CA TYR A 312 7.34 -38.27 7.53
C TYR A 312 6.26 -39.36 7.63
N LEU A 313 5.81 -39.62 8.84
CA LEU A 313 4.59 -40.35 9.10
C LEU A 313 3.43 -39.34 9.12
N TRP A 314 2.63 -39.32 8.06
CA TRP A 314 1.46 -38.46 7.93
C TRP A 314 0.22 -39.18 8.44
N ARG A 315 -0.64 -38.46 9.15
CA ARG A 315 -1.92 -38.94 9.67
C ARG A 315 -3.09 -38.26 8.91
N ASN A 316 -4.20 -38.95 8.74
CA ASN A 316 -5.33 -38.47 7.93
C ASN A 316 -6.03 -37.18 8.45
N ASP A 317 -5.71 -36.69 9.63
CA ASP A 317 -6.15 -35.39 10.15
C ASP A 317 -5.16 -34.25 9.88
N GLY A 318 -4.12 -34.50 9.08
CA GLY A 318 -3.12 -33.50 8.67
C GLY A 318 -1.90 -33.43 9.59
N GLU A 319 -1.85 -34.19 10.67
CA GLU A 319 -0.67 -34.23 11.54
C GLU A 319 0.47 -35.02 10.88
N VAL A 320 1.68 -34.54 11.06
CA VAL A 320 2.89 -35.13 10.48
C VAL A 320 3.98 -35.28 11.54
N TYR A 321 4.59 -36.45 11.57
CA TYR A 321 5.62 -36.81 12.52
C TYR A 321 6.94 -37.09 11.80
N ASP A 322 8.03 -36.51 12.25
CA ASP A 322 9.37 -36.81 11.75
C ASP A 322 9.83 -38.17 12.22
N ILE A 323 10.33 -39.02 11.33
CA ILE A 323 10.94 -40.31 11.65
C ILE A 323 12.42 -40.07 11.91
N ILE A 324 12.82 -40.15 13.18
CA ILE A 324 14.20 -39.95 13.64
C ILE A 324 15.05 -41.20 13.41
N THR A 325 14.50 -42.37 13.73
CA THR A 325 15.17 -43.66 13.52
C THR A 325 14.18 -44.67 12.99
N SER A 326 14.68 -45.68 12.27
CA SER A 326 13.88 -46.83 11.85
C SER A 326 14.69 -48.11 11.87
N THR A 327 14.06 -49.18 12.37
CA THR A 327 14.66 -50.53 12.42
C THR A 327 13.62 -51.56 11.97
N VAL A 328 13.98 -52.38 11.01
CA VAL A 328 13.08 -53.42 10.53
C VAL A 328 13.01 -54.56 11.53
N SER A 329 11.78 -54.93 11.91
CA SER A 329 11.49 -55.97 12.92
C SER A 329 11.02 -57.31 12.28
N SER A 330 10.75 -57.33 10.95
CA SER A 330 10.31 -58.55 10.25
C SER A 330 11.25 -58.90 9.10
N ALA A 331 11.31 -60.18 8.78
CA ALA A 331 12.11 -60.67 7.65
C ALA A 331 11.54 -60.21 6.29
N THR A 332 10.26 -59.85 6.25
CA THR A 332 9.56 -59.33 5.06
C THR A 332 9.70 -57.81 4.87
N GLY A 333 10.23 -57.12 5.89
CA GLY A 333 10.41 -55.64 5.85
C GLY A 333 9.09 -54.87 6.08
N ASP A 334 8.00 -55.54 6.43
CA ASP A 334 6.67 -54.91 6.59
C ASP A 334 6.40 -54.42 8.02
N LEU A 335 7.18 -54.86 9.01
CA LEU A 335 7.13 -54.39 10.39
C LEU A 335 8.39 -53.56 10.70
N ILE A 336 8.17 -52.32 11.11
CA ILE A 336 9.23 -51.36 11.34
C ILE A 336 9.01 -50.70 12.71
N ASP A 337 10.06 -50.73 13.55
CA ASP A 337 10.12 -49.92 14.76
C ASP A 337 10.70 -48.54 14.41
N VAL A 338 9.96 -47.50 14.67
CA VAL A 338 10.34 -46.11 14.37
C VAL A 338 10.31 -45.26 15.63
N THR A 339 11.27 -44.37 15.76
CA THR A 339 11.24 -43.27 16.72
C THR A 339 10.77 -42.03 16.00
N ILE A 340 9.71 -41.40 16.48
CA ILE A 340 9.14 -40.18 15.89
C ILE A 340 9.37 -38.98 16.80
N ASP A 341 9.60 -37.82 16.16
CA ASP A 341 9.65 -36.55 16.86
C ASP A 341 8.23 -35.95 16.93
N THR A 342 7.81 -35.59 18.13
CA THR A 342 6.51 -35.00 18.40
C THR A 342 6.58 -33.49 18.68
N THR A 343 7.75 -32.87 18.60
CA THR A 343 7.96 -31.46 18.96
C THR A 343 7.20 -30.49 18.05
N HIS A 344 6.93 -30.90 16.83
CA HIS A 344 6.22 -30.07 15.83
C HIS A 344 4.74 -30.36 15.73
N THR A 345 4.19 -31.21 16.55
CA THR A 345 2.78 -31.60 16.51
C THR A 345 1.99 -30.93 17.63
N LYS A 346 0.81 -30.41 17.29
CA LYS A 346 -0.10 -29.76 18.26
C LYS A 346 -0.95 -30.74 19.06
N ALA A 347 -1.08 -31.97 18.61
CA ALA A 347 -1.95 -32.96 19.22
C ALA A 347 -1.16 -34.11 19.86
N SER A 348 -1.62 -34.59 20.99
CA SER A 348 -1.10 -35.81 21.61
C SER A 348 -1.34 -36.99 20.69
N PHE A 349 -0.34 -37.83 20.53
CA PHE A 349 -0.43 -39.10 19.82
C PHE A 349 -1.44 -40.00 20.54
N THR A 350 -2.62 -40.19 19.97
CA THR A 350 -3.68 -40.98 20.59
C THR A 350 -3.95 -42.26 19.77
N ASN A 351 -4.02 -43.38 20.50
CA ASN A 351 -4.51 -44.66 19.92
C ASN A 351 -5.95 -44.51 19.47
N GLY A 352 -6.22 -44.68 18.17
CA GLY A 352 -7.53 -44.64 17.57
C GLY A 352 -7.49 -45.14 16.13
N ALA A 353 -8.63 -45.42 15.54
CA ALA A 353 -8.76 -45.85 14.15
C ALA A 353 -8.40 -44.72 13.16
N ARG A 354 -7.13 -44.45 13.04
CA ARG A 354 -6.58 -43.39 12.15
C ARG A 354 -5.73 -44.05 11.08
N THR A 355 -5.82 -43.49 9.88
CA THR A 355 -5.02 -43.94 8.75
C THR A 355 -3.72 -43.16 8.71
N TYR A 356 -2.62 -43.86 8.58
CA TYR A 356 -1.29 -43.32 8.46
C TYR A 356 -0.71 -43.59 7.09
N MET A 357 0.18 -42.71 6.63
CA MET A 357 0.91 -42.82 5.38
C MET A 357 2.34 -42.35 5.56
N LEU A 358 3.24 -42.91 4.75
CA LEU A 358 4.59 -42.38 4.63
C LEU A 358 4.62 -41.34 3.50
N VAL A 359 5.19 -40.17 3.74
CA VAL A 359 5.31 -39.11 2.74
C VAL A 359 6.76 -38.63 2.65
N PRO A 360 7.25 -38.25 1.46
CA PRO A 360 8.64 -37.81 1.30
C PRO A 360 8.87 -36.47 1.98
N LYS A 361 10.02 -36.37 2.64
CA LYS A 361 10.49 -35.15 3.28
C LYS A 361 11.05 -34.18 2.25
N ILE A 362 10.64 -32.91 2.31
CA ILE A 362 11.24 -31.82 1.56
C ILE A 362 12.09 -31.01 2.53
N GLU A 363 13.39 -31.00 2.33
CA GLU A 363 14.29 -30.19 3.13
C GLU A 363 14.41 -28.80 2.51
N VAL A 364 14.01 -27.78 3.27
CA VAL A 364 14.18 -26.39 2.90
C VAL A 364 15.30 -25.81 3.75
N SER A 365 16.44 -25.57 3.11
CA SER A 365 17.59 -24.96 3.77
C SER A 365 17.40 -23.46 3.93
N ARG A 366 17.99 -22.86 4.95
CA ARG A 366 17.89 -21.42 5.23
C ARG A 366 19.28 -20.80 5.40
N SER A 367 19.36 -19.52 5.08
CA SER A 367 20.60 -18.74 5.19
C SER A 367 20.94 -18.31 6.61
N VAL A 368 19.98 -18.35 7.53
CA VAL A 368 20.13 -17.85 8.91
C VAL A 368 19.64 -18.89 9.89
N SER A 369 20.38 -19.10 10.97
CA SER A 369 20.06 -20.12 12.00
C SER A 369 18.92 -19.70 12.94
N THR A 370 18.46 -18.44 12.89
CA THR A 370 17.39 -17.90 13.75
C THR A 370 16.03 -18.00 13.07
N GLY A 371 14.96 -18.21 13.84
CA GLY A 371 13.59 -18.40 13.34
C GLY A 371 13.17 -19.87 13.31
N ASN A 372 11.91 -20.11 12.98
CA ASN A 372 11.36 -21.47 12.88
C ASN A 372 11.76 -22.11 11.54
N PRO A 373 12.12 -23.41 11.54
CA PRO A 373 12.36 -24.14 10.30
C PRO A 373 11.05 -24.31 9.50
N CYS A 374 11.17 -24.34 8.20
CA CYS A 374 10.09 -24.76 7.31
C CYS A 374 9.98 -26.29 7.38
N ILE A 375 8.76 -26.80 7.52
CA ILE A 375 8.45 -28.23 7.52
C ILE A 375 7.52 -28.49 6.34
N ALA A 376 8.08 -29.17 5.33
CA ALA A 376 7.39 -29.42 4.07
C ALA A 376 7.50 -30.89 3.65
N TYR A 377 6.46 -31.39 3.01
CA TYR A 377 6.41 -32.76 2.50
C TYR A 377 5.85 -32.82 1.08
N GLY A 378 6.27 -33.86 0.35
CA GLY A 378 5.81 -34.09 -1.00
C GLY A 378 4.47 -34.82 -1.07
N VAL A 379 3.58 -34.36 -1.93
CA VAL A 379 2.35 -35.06 -2.31
C VAL A 379 2.60 -35.83 -3.61
N ILE A 380 2.40 -37.14 -3.54
CA ILE A 380 2.67 -38.07 -4.66
C ILE A 380 1.34 -38.54 -5.23
N ASP A 381 1.21 -38.52 -6.53
CA ASP A 381 0.05 -39.07 -7.23
C ASP A 381 0.09 -40.62 -7.29
N ARG A 382 -0.99 -41.22 -7.82
CA ARG A 382 -1.11 -42.68 -7.99
C ARG A 382 -0.04 -43.29 -8.92
N PHE A 383 0.57 -42.50 -9.78
CA PHE A 383 1.60 -42.96 -10.70
C PHE A 383 3.00 -42.86 -10.10
N GLY A 384 3.10 -42.35 -8.87
CA GLY A 384 4.39 -42.14 -8.21
C GLY A 384 5.10 -40.87 -8.65
N THR A 385 4.35 -39.86 -9.05
CA THR A 385 4.87 -38.56 -9.46
C THR A 385 4.65 -37.54 -8.35
N LEU A 386 5.67 -36.74 -8.04
CA LEU A 386 5.54 -35.60 -7.14
C LEU A 386 4.71 -34.51 -7.84
N VAL A 387 3.53 -34.22 -7.33
CA VAL A 387 2.59 -33.26 -7.94
C VAL A 387 2.49 -31.95 -7.19
N LYS A 388 2.80 -31.95 -5.88
CA LYS A 388 2.72 -30.76 -5.04
C LYS A 388 3.64 -30.91 -3.84
N VAL A 389 4.08 -29.78 -3.29
CA VAL A 389 4.70 -29.67 -1.98
C VAL A 389 3.68 -29.05 -1.02
N SER A 390 3.45 -29.70 0.10
CA SER A 390 2.56 -29.22 1.17
C SER A 390 3.36 -28.84 2.40
N PHE A 391 2.85 -27.90 3.18
CA PHE A 391 3.52 -27.35 4.35
C PHE A 391 2.76 -27.71 5.64
N ILE A 392 3.52 -27.98 6.68
CA ILE A 392 3.04 -28.01 8.06
C ILE A 392 3.36 -26.67 8.71
N ASP A 393 4.57 -26.15 8.47
CA ASP A 393 5.00 -24.84 8.88
C ASP A 393 5.83 -24.23 7.75
N LYS A 394 5.44 -23.03 7.31
CA LYS A 394 6.17 -22.27 6.29
C LYS A 394 7.46 -21.64 6.84
N GLY A 395 7.70 -21.79 8.14
CA GLY A 395 8.85 -21.24 8.82
C GLY A 395 8.83 -19.73 9.00
N SER A 396 9.99 -19.16 9.40
CA SER A 396 10.13 -17.72 9.56
C SER A 396 11.58 -17.27 9.40
N LYS A 397 11.77 -15.98 9.07
CA LYS A 397 13.07 -15.32 8.87
C LYS A 397 13.89 -15.91 7.72
N TYR A 398 13.24 -16.29 6.64
CA TYR A 398 13.87 -16.69 5.41
C TYR A 398 14.20 -15.47 4.56
N LYS A 399 15.45 -15.30 4.16
CA LYS A 399 15.89 -14.30 3.18
C LYS A 399 16.13 -14.90 1.80
N TYR A 400 16.64 -16.12 1.79
CA TYR A 400 16.71 -16.99 0.62
C TYR A 400 16.71 -18.44 1.11
N ALA A 401 16.27 -19.35 0.23
CA ALA A 401 16.17 -20.76 0.57
C ALA A 401 16.43 -21.62 -0.67
N THR A 402 16.90 -22.83 -0.42
CA THR A 402 16.91 -23.90 -1.42
C THR A 402 16.02 -25.03 -0.93
N ALA A 403 15.35 -25.72 -1.87
CA ALA A 403 14.52 -26.87 -1.55
C ALA A 403 15.09 -28.11 -2.20
N GLU A 404 15.13 -29.21 -1.45
CA GLU A 404 15.64 -30.50 -1.91
C GLU A 404 14.70 -31.63 -1.47
N LEU A 405 14.41 -32.53 -2.38
CA LEU A 405 13.67 -33.75 -2.08
C LEU A 405 14.62 -34.76 -1.46
N LYS A 406 14.34 -35.20 -0.24
CA LYS A 406 15.10 -36.27 0.43
C LYS A 406 14.53 -37.63 0.07
N LEU A 407 15.35 -38.45 -0.52
CA LEU A 407 14.99 -39.84 -0.82
C LEU A 407 15.44 -40.77 0.30
N PRO A 408 14.66 -41.79 0.63
CA PRO A 408 15.12 -42.85 1.53
C PRO A 408 16.39 -43.52 0.97
N PRO A 409 17.36 -43.89 1.80
CA PRO A 409 18.64 -44.45 1.36
C PRO A 409 18.53 -45.67 0.43
N GLY A 410 17.58 -46.56 0.67
CA GLY A 410 17.38 -47.75 -0.17
C GLY A 410 16.81 -47.47 -1.56
N VAL A 411 16.15 -46.34 -1.74
CA VAL A 411 15.54 -45.96 -3.03
C VAL A 411 16.59 -45.59 -4.05
N SER A 412 17.67 -44.97 -3.66
CA SER A 412 18.77 -44.56 -4.57
C SER A 412 19.59 -45.74 -5.09
N ALA A 413 19.60 -46.87 -4.40
CA ALA A 413 20.34 -48.07 -4.75
C ALA A 413 19.53 -49.11 -5.51
N ALA A 414 18.20 -48.98 -5.59
CA ALA A 414 17.33 -49.91 -6.29
C ALA A 414 17.55 -49.82 -7.81
N SER A 415 17.82 -50.95 -8.47
CA SER A 415 17.96 -51.01 -9.93
C SER A 415 16.67 -50.54 -10.62
N GLY A 416 16.73 -49.43 -11.30
CA GLY A 416 15.62 -48.76 -11.97
C GLY A 416 15.41 -47.28 -11.57
N PHE A 417 16.08 -46.81 -10.52
CA PHE A 417 16.09 -45.39 -10.14
C PHE A 417 17.30 -44.63 -10.71
N ALA A 418 18.40 -45.32 -11.02
CA ALA A 418 19.65 -44.69 -11.49
C ALA A 418 19.52 -43.95 -12.84
N SER A 419 18.46 -44.19 -13.62
CA SER A 419 18.20 -43.52 -14.90
C SER A 419 17.14 -42.40 -14.83
N LEU A 420 16.57 -42.16 -13.66
CA LEU A 420 15.52 -41.14 -13.52
C LEU A 420 16.13 -39.77 -13.20
N THR A 421 15.67 -38.75 -13.89
CA THR A 421 16.07 -37.36 -13.61
C THR A 421 15.56 -36.97 -12.21
N PRO A 422 16.44 -36.49 -11.31
CA PRO A 422 15.97 -36.00 -10.00
C PRO A 422 14.94 -34.91 -10.14
N THR A 423 13.94 -34.90 -9.26
CA THR A 423 12.98 -33.81 -9.18
C THR A 423 13.71 -32.55 -8.72
N ALA A 424 13.66 -31.52 -9.53
CA ALA A 424 14.23 -30.24 -9.17
C ALA A 424 13.15 -29.36 -8.51
N LEU A 425 13.51 -28.78 -7.38
CA LEU A 425 12.61 -27.94 -6.57
C LEU A 425 13.23 -26.54 -6.43
N ARG A 426 12.35 -25.54 -6.39
CA ARG A 426 12.74 -24.16 -6.10
C ARG A 426 11.84 -23.60 -4.99
N ALA A 427 12.45 -23.18 -3.90
CA ALA A 427 11.75 -22.45 -2.85
C ALA A 427 11.50 -21.00 -3.28
N VAL A 428 10.29 -20.53 -3.09
CA VAL A 428 9.88 -19.13 -3.27
C VAL A 428 9.80 -18.50 -1.89
N VAL A 429 10.54 -17.43 -1.67
CA VAL A 429 10.62 -16.74 -0.38
C VAL A 429 9.70 -15.53 -0.41
N SER A 430 8.97 -15.29 0.68
CA SER A 430 8.12 -14.11 0.82
C SER A 430 8.93 -12.81 0.75
N PRO A 431 8.30 -11.66 0.44
CA PRO A 431 8.96 -10.36 0.50
C PRO A 431 9.55 -10.07 1.88
N THR A 432 10.51 -9.15 1.94
CA THR A 432 11.12 -8.70 3.21
C THR A 432 10.04 -8.22 4.18
N GLY A 433 10.04 -8.78 5.39
CA GLY A 433 9.01 -8.55 6.40
C GLY A 433 7.77 -9.45 6.25
N GLY A 434 7.67 -10.25 5.17
CA GLY A 434 6.54 -11.12 4.87
C GLY A 434 5.45 -10.45 4.04
N HIS A 435 4.55 -11.27 3.48
CA HIS A 435 3.43 -10.78 2.67
C HIS A 435 2.51 -9.85 3.47
N GLY A 436 2.23 -8.67 2.91
CA GLY A 436 1.40 -7.62 3.52
C GLY A 436 2.18 -6.67 4.44
N SER A 437 3.49 -6.84 4.61
CA SER A 437 4.29 -5.95 5.46
C SER A 437 4.54 -4.58 4.83
N ASN A 438 4.70 -4.53 3.52
CA ASN A 438 4.90 -3.29 2.75
C ASN A 438 4.08 -3.32 1.45
N PRO A 439 2.79 -2.97 1.50
CA PRO A 439 1.92 -2.98 0.33
C PRO A 439 2.42 -2.08 -0.81
N VAL A 440 3.07 -0.96 -0.50
CA VAL A 440 3.59 -0.03 -1.52
C VAL A 440 4.59 -0.73 -2.43
N ASN A 441 5.56 -1.43 -1.85
CA ASN A 441 6.56 -2.16 -2.62
C ASN A 441 5.99 -3.44 -3.24
N GLU A 442 5.14 -4.16 -2.49
CA GLU A 442 4.58 -5.43 -2.96
C GLU A 442 3.63 -5.27 -4.15
N MET A 443 2.94 -4.13 -4.24
CA MET A 443 2.01 -3.81 -5.33
C MET A 443 2.63 -2.86 -6.36
N SER A 444 3.92 -2.54 -6.24
CA SER A 444 4.64 -1.59 -7.14
C SER A 444 3.88 -0.28 -7.31
N MET A 445 3.44 0.33 -6.20
CA MET A 445 2.64 1.53 -6.26
C MET A 445 3.47 2.72 -6.75
N SER A 446 3.27 3.09 -8.00
CA SER A 446 3.95 4.21 -8.67
C SER A 446 3.05 5.41 -8.91
N ARG A 447 1.88 5.44 -8.27
CA ARG A 447 0.87 6.48 -8.48
C ARG A 447 0.49 7.13 -7.15
N LEU A 448 0.35 8.48 -7.16
CA LEU A 448 -0.11 9.27 -6.01
C LEU A 448 -1.33 10.11 -6.38
N ALA A 449 -2.30 10.18 -5.49
CA ALA A 449 -3.37 11.16 -5.51
C ALA A 449 -3.11 12.24 -4.46
N VAL A 450 -3.16 13.51 -4.88
CA VAL A 450 -3.14 14.68 -4.00
C VAL A 450 -4.47 15.40 -4.18
N ILE A 451 -5.23 15.56 -3.10
CA ILE A 451 -6.61 16.05 -3.16
C ILE A 451 -6.76 17.23 -2.20
N THR A 452 -7.53 18.20 -2.60
CA THR A 452 -8.01 19.25 -1.70
C THR A 452 -9.47 19.55 -1.97
N ASN A 453 -10.16 19.97 -0.93
CA ASN A 453 -11.56 20.37 -1.02
C ASN A 453 -11.66 21.86 -0.72
N PHE A 454 -12.42 22.56 -1.55
CA PHE A 454 -12.77 23.95 -1.35
C PHE A 454 -14.27 24.07 -1.17
N SER A 455 -14.71 24.89 -0.22
CA SER A 455 -16.12 25.19 0.03
C SER A 455 -16.47 26.59 -0.47
N GLY A 456 -17.58 26.71 -1.16
CA GLY A 456 -18.11 28.02 -1.56
C GLY A 456 -18.69 28.82 -0.37
N GLU A 457 -19.07 28.14 0.72
CA GLU A 457 -19.61 28.79 1.93
C GLU A 457 -18.60 29.73 2.59
N ASP A 458 -17.29 29.44 2.46
CA ASP A 458 -16.22 30.26 3.00
C ASP A 458 -15.86 31.46 2.10
N LEU A 459 -16.60 31.70 1.01
CA LEU A 459 -16.32 32.70 -0.02
C LEU A 459 -14.95 32.59 -0.70
N LEU A 460 -14.23 31.52 -0.48
CA LEU A 460 -12.90 31.30 -1.03
C LEU A 460 -12.96 31.02 -2.53
N ILE A 461 -14.00 30.34 -2.98
CA ILE A 461 -14.21 30.06 -4.38
C ILE A 461 -15.22 31.05 -4.93
N PRO A 462 -14.83 31.80 -5.98
CA PRO A 462 -15.73 32.77 -6.58
C PRO A 462 -16.97 32.11 -7.21
N ASP A 463 -18.10 32.79 -7.09
CA ASP A 463 -19.40 32.41 -7.68
C ASP A 463 -19.41 32.33 -9.20
N SER A 464 -18.38 32.84 -9.82
CA SER A 464 -18.27 33.00 -11.26
C SER A 464 -16.99 32.40 -11.80
N ASN A 465 -16.88 32.30 -13.11
CA ASN A 465 -15.77 31.72 -13.86
C ASN A 465 -14.42 32.42 -13.68
N PHE A 466 -14.07 32.88 -12.46
CA PHE A 466 -12.89 33.71 -12.24
C PHE A 466 -11.59 32.96 -12.14
N TYR A 467 -11.60 31.65 -11.99
CA TYR A 467 -10.35 30.91 -12.07
C TYR A 467 -10.46 29.75 -13.06
N THR A 468 -9.45 29.59 -13.86
CA THR A 468 -9.30 28.51 -14.83
C THR A 468 -7.97 27.77 -14.66
N LYS A 469 -7.11 28.27 -13.77
CA LYS A 469 -5.79 27.69 -13.54
C LYS A 469 -5.67 27.27 -12.08
N VAL A 470 -5.20 26.06 -11.88
CA VAL A 470 -4.88 25.48 -10.57
C VAL A 470 -3.47 24.94 -10.60
N ALA A 471 -2.70 25.18 -9.56
CA ALA A 471 -1.34 24.69 -9.46
C ALA A 471 -1.04 24.10 -8.10
N LEU A 472 -0.07 23.19 -8.10
CA LEU A 472 0.59 22.69 -6.90
C LEU A 472 1.90 23.48 -6.70
N LEU A 473 1.98 24.21 -5.59
CA LEU A 473 3.13 25.03 -5.22
C LEU A 473 3.85 24.46 -4.00
N LYS A 474 5.16 24.54 -4.05
CA LYS A 474 6.05 24.19 -2.93
C LYS A 474 6.63 25.46 -2.31
N ASN A 475 6.57 25.56 -0.99
CA ASN A 475 7.16 26.64 -0.19
C ASN A 475 6.77 28.07 -0.64
N PRO A 476 5.48 28.39 -0.79
CA PRO A 476 5.06 29.77 -0.96
C PRO A 476 5.40 30.60 0.30
N ILE A 477 5.63 31.89 0.13
CA ILE A 477 5.91 32.82 1.22
C ILE A 477 4.64 33.64 1.49
N PHE A 478 4.34 33.83 2.77
CA PHE A 478 3.27 34.70 3.25
C PHE A 478 3.87 35.93 3.93
N VAL A 479 3.27 37.08 3.71
CA VAL A 479 3.80 38.39 4.14
C VAL A 479 3.94 38.48 5.68
N ASP A 480 3.02 37.85 6.40
CA ASP A 480 3.03 37.80 7.87
C ASP A 480 3.92 36.67 8.44
N GLY A 481 4.60 35.91 7.58
CA GLY A 481 5.43 34.77 7.97
C GLY A 481 4.64 33.54 8.46
N THR A 482 3.32 33.55 8.34
CA THR A 482 2.47 32.39 8.70
C THR A 482 2.48 31.32 7.61
N LYS A 483 1.92 30.15 7.93
CA LYS A 483 1.68 29.03 7.01
C LYS A 483 0.22 28.60 7.11
N PRO A 484 -0.72 29.41 6.61
CA PRO A 484 -2.14 29.15 6.81
C PRO A 484 -2.55 27.83 6.14
N THR A 485 -3.47 27.11 6.77
CA THR A 485 -4.06 25.89 6.19
C THR A 485 -4.91 26.22 4.98
N GLN A 486 -5.60 27.36 5.03
CA GLN A 486 -6.44 27.88 3.95
C GLN A 486 -6.32 29.40 3.93
N PHE A 487 -6.31 30.02 2.76
CA PHE A 487 -6.23 31.46 2.64
C PHE A 487 -6.99 31.99 1.44
N ASP A 488 -7.51 33.21 1.62
CA ASP A 488 -8.04 34.10 0.58
C ASP A 488 -7.02 35.21 0.30
N ASN A 489 -6.58 35.31 -0.92
CA ASN A 489 -5.58 36.28 -1.34
C ASN A 489 -6.16 37.48 -2.08
N ARG A 490 -7.48 37.58 -2.14
CA ARG A 490 -8.13 38.74 -2.77
C ARG A 490 -7.90 39.99 -1.93
N ALA A 491 -7.61 41.10 -2.59
CA ALA A 491 -7.62 42.38 -1.90
C ALA A 491 -9.09 42.79 -1.60
N VAL A 492 -9.30 43.43 -0.49
CA VAL A 492 -10.63 43.87 -0.06
C VAL A 492 -10.61 45.39 0.17
N ILE A 493 -11.53 46.08 -0.47
CA ILE A 493 -11.81 47.48 -0.16
C ILE A 493 -13.16 47.57 0.55
N THR A 494 -13.18 48.19 1.73
CA THR A 494 -14.40 48.46 2.47
C THR A 494 -14.88 49.87 2.23
N VAL A 495 -16.10 50.04 1.76
CA VAL A 495 -16.72 51.32 1.43
C VAL A 495 -18.04 51.50 2.16
N ALA A 496 -18.39 52.74 2.50
CA ALA A 496 -19.59 53.03 3.25
C ALA A 496 -20.86 52.88 2.40
N GLY A 497 -21.90 52.36 3.03
CA GLY A 497 -23.22 52.15 2.43
C GLY A 497 -23.30 50.99 1.45
N ASP A 498 -24.47 50.74 0.93
CA ASP A 498 -24.66 49.72 -0.12
C ASP A 498 -24.15 50.26 -1.48
N LYS A 499 -23.08 49.61 -1.97
CA LYS A 499 -22.46 49.91 -3.28
C LYS A 499 -22.52 48.72 -4.24
N THR A 500 -23.25 47.69 -3.90
CA THR A 500 -23.34 46.48 -4.74
C THR A 500 -23.83 46.77 -6.16
N SER A 501 -24.72 47.72 -6.33
CA SER A 501 -25.19 48.15 -7.66
C SER A 501 -24.13 48.85 -8.52
N LEU A 502 -23.11 49.43 -7.88
CA LEU A 502 -21.99 50.09 -8.56
C LEU A 502 -20.81 49.14 -8.77
N ALA A 503 -20.56 48.28 -7.81
CA ALA A 503 -19.46 47.33 -7.81
C ALA A 503 -19.82 46.07 -8.62
N ILE A 504 -20.00 46.26 -9.93
CA ILE A 504 -20.42 45.20 -10.88
C ILE A 504 -19.28 44.19 -11.06
N VAL A 505 -19.58 42.91 -10.83
CA VAL A 505 -18.63 41.82 -11.02
C VAL A 505 -18.02 41.80 -12.42
N GLY A 506 -16.71 41.66 -12.51
CA GLY A 506 -15.98 41.71 -13.78
C GLY A 506 -15.60 43.10 -14.28
N HIS A 507 -16.17 44.16 -13.71
CA HIS A 507 -15.71 45.53 -13.93
C HIS A 507 -14.41 45.82 -13.20
N TYR A 508 -13.83 46.98 -13.45
CA TYR A 508 -12.54 47.36 -12.87
C TYR A 508 -12.73 48.50 -11.85
N VAL A 509 -12.02 48.40 -10.75
CA VAL A 509 -11.82 49.52 -9.83
C VAL A 509 -10.53 50.21 -10.23
N THR A 510 -10.58 51.51 -10.38
CA THR A 510 -9.41 52.35 -10.65
C THR A 510 -9.27 53.42 -9.59
N GLN A 511 -8.02 53.75 -9.21
CA GLN A 511 -7.68 54.84 -8.32
C GLN A 511 -6.44 55.54 -8.86
N GLU A 512 -6.48 56.87 -8.90
CA GLU A 512 -5.27 57.67 -9.16
C GLU A 512 -4.57 57.95 -7.83
N VAL A 513 -3.33 57.52 -7.73
CA VAL A 513 -2.52 57.61 -6.51
C VAL A 513 -1.35 58.52 -6.79
N SER A 514 -1.13 59.51 -5.93
CA SER A 514 0.05 60.40 -6.00
C SER A 514 1.27 59.69 -5.41
N LEU A 515 2.34 59.60 -6.17
CA LEU A 515 3.61 59.07 -5.70
C LEU A 515 4.31 60.13 -4.84
N SER A 516 4.38 59.92 -3.54
CA SER A 516 5.12 60.82 -2.61
C SER A 516 6.60 60.56 -2.70
N GLY A 517 7.40 61.53 -3.20
CA GLY A 517 8.87 61.49 -3.17
C GLY A 517 9.59 62.17 -4.34
N GLY A 518 8.89 62.62 -5.36
CA GLY A 518 9.47 63.33 -6.49
C GLY A 518 9.06 64.82 -6.53
N ASN A 519 9.86 65.63 -7.20
CA ASN A 519 9.66 67.08 -7.39
C ASN A 519 8.46 67.38 -8.36
N GLY A 520 7.52 66.53 -8.45
CA GLY A 520 6.39 66.69 -9.40
C GLY A 520 5.21 65.84 -9.07
N THR A 521 4.10 66.19 -9.59
CA THR A 521 2.79 65.49 -9.56
C THR A 521 2.83 64.19 -10.39
N GLU A 522 3.71 63.27 -10.05
CA GLU A 522 3.61 61.95 -10.66
C GLU A 522 2.46 61.20 -10.03
N SER A 523 1.54 60.75 -10.83
CA SER A 523 0.44 59.88 -10.38
C SER A 523 0.50 58.55 -11.08
N GLU A 524 0.17 57.48 -10.34
CA GLU A 524 0.00 56.14 -10.85
C GLU A 524 -1.49 55.78 -10.81
N THR A 525 -1.97 55.16 -11.88
CA THR A 525 -3.33 54.61 -11.87
C THR A 525 -3.28 53.15 -11.37
N VAL A 526 -3.78 52.93 -10.18
CA VAL A 526 -3.99 51.59 -9.67
C VAL A 526 -5.26 50.99 -10.30
N VAL A 527 -5.14 49.79 -10.79
CA VAL A 527 -6.24 49.08 -11.46
C VAL A 527 -6.41 47.70 -10.86
N SER A 528 -7.65 47.33 -10.62
CA SER A 528 -7.98 45.96 -10.17
C SER A 528 -9.33 45.55 -10.72
N ARG A 529 -9.56 44.26 -10.85
CA ARG A 529 -10.83 43.70 -11.32
C ARG A 529 -11.72 43.31 -10.14
N ILE A 530 -12.99 43.67 -10.20
CA ILE A 530 -13.98 43.29 -9.20
C ILE A 530 -14.30 41.81 -9.33
N HIS A 531 -14.03 41.07 -8.28
CA HIS A 531 -14.37 39.69 -8.13
C HIS A 531 -15.79 39.49 -7.59
N SER A 532 -16.09 40.17 -6.47
CA SER A 532 -17.41 40.16 -5.83
C SER A 532 -17.58 41.42 -4.97
N ALA A 533 -18.81 41.71 -4.62
CA ALA A 533 -19.14 42.78 -3.70
C ALA A 533 -20.25 42.30 -2.75
N VAL A 534 -20.03 42.46 -1.46
CA VAL A 534 -20.95 41.99 -0.42
C VAL A 534 -21.30 43.14 0.51
N TYR A 535 -22.57 43.47 0.62
CA TYR A 535 -23.08 44.42 1.61
C TYR A 535 -23.32 43.70 2.94
N ASP A 536 -22.85 44.27 4.05
CA ASP A 536 -22.98 43.68 5.40
C ASP A 536 -24.41 43.81 6.00
N GLY A 537 -25.32 44.37 5.26
CA GLY A 537 -26.71 44.60 5.67
C GLY A 537 -26.91 45.79 6.60
N SER A 538 -25.84 46.47 7.03
CA SER A 538 -25.94 47.58 8.00
C SER A 538 -25.24 48.85 7.55
N SER A 539 -24.00 48.84 7.18
CA SER A 539 -23.23 50.07 7.02
C SER A 539 -22.19 50.07 5.88
N ASN A 540 -21.67 48.89 5.51
CA ASN A 540 -20.52 48.84 4.58
C ASN A 540 -20.70 47.81 3.47
N THR A 541 -20.07 48.08 2.33
CA THR A 541 -19.85 47.10 1.27
C THR A 541 -18.40 46.72 1.19
N LYS A 542 -18.11 45.41 1.24
CA LYS A 542 -16.79 44.84 0.98
C LYS A 542 -16.70 44.50 -0.51
N ILE A 543 -15.72 45.12 -1.19
CA ILE A 543 -15.44 44.87 -2.61
C ILE A 543 -14.19 44.01 -2.67
N TYR A 544 -14.32 42.78 -3.12
CA TYR A 544 -13.23 41.83 -3.29
C TYR A 544 -12.62 41.99 -4.67
N LEU A 545 -11.31 42.13 -4.71
CA LEU A 545 -10.56 42.49 -5.90
C LEU A 545 -9.52 41.45 -6.25
N VAL A 546 -9.33 41.24 -7.54
CA VAL A 546 -8.29 40.37 -8.12
C VAL A 546 -7.49 41.16 -9.15
N ASP A 547 -6.31 40.66 -9.51
CA ASP A 547 -5.42 41.29 -10.50
C ASP A 547 -5.04 42.73 -10.12
N VAL A 548 -4.69 42.98 -8.89
CA VAL A 548 -4.33 44.30 -8.41
C VAL A 548 -3.00 44.73 -9.04
N SER A 549 -2.99 45.86 -9.77
CA SER A 549 -1.78 46.51 -10.23
C SER A 549 -1.52 47.76 -9.39
N GLY A 550 -0.45 47.79 -8.63
CA GLY A 550 -0.12 48.88 -7.71
C GLY A 550 -0.81 48.75 -6.36
N ASN A 551 -0.71 49.77 -5.54
CA ASN A 551 -1.26 49.80 -4.18
C ASN A 551 -2.36 50.84 -4.06
N PHE A 552 -3.58 50.43 -3.76
CA PHE A 552 -4.64 51.33 -3.36
C PHE A 552 -4.23 52.07 -2.09
N GLN A 553 -4.39 53.38 -2.06
CA GLN A 553 -4.02 54.21 -0.93
C GLN A 553 -5.27 54.58 -0.14
N ASN A 554 -5.19 54.32 1.18
CA ASN A 554 -6.11 54.91 2.17
C ASN A 554 -5.74 56.36 2.30
N ILE A 555 -6.27 57.24 1.49
CA ILE A 555 -5.78 58.60 1.56
C ILE A 555 -6.73 59.49 2.28
N TYR A 556 -6.09 60.14 3.25
CA TYR A 556 -6.51 61.33 3.96
C TYR A 556 -7.00 62.50 3.07
N GLN A 557 -6.85 62.45 1.77
CA GLN A 557 -7.09 63.67 1.00
C GLN A 557 -7.88 63.56 -0.30
N THR A 558 -7.90 62.47 -1.06
CA THR A 558 -8.64 62.40 -2.32
C THR A 558 -8.88 60.98 -2.84
N GLY A 559 -8.91 60.02 -1.97
CA GLY A 559 -8.88 58.61 -2.32
C GLY A 559 -10.19 58.01 -2.87
N ASN A 560 -10.78 58.64 -3.82
CA ASN A 560 -11.95 58.08 -4.51
C ASN A 560 -11.51 56.96 -5.43
N ILE A 561 -12.23 55.86 -5.39
CA ILE A 561 -12.16 54.80 -6.39
C ILE A 561 -13.31 55.00 -7.39
N PHE A 562 -13.07 54.56 -8.62
CA PHE A 562 -14.04 54.58 -9.71
C PHE A 562 -14.23 53.20 -10.28
N VAL A 563 -15.46 52.82 -10.56
CA VAL A 563 -15.78 51.57 -11.26
C VAL A 563 -15.91 51.85 -12.74
N ARG A 564 -15.24 51.05 -13.55
CA ARG A 564 -15.21 51.16 -15.01
C ARG A 564 -15.50 49.80 -15.67
N ALA A 565 -16.22 49.82 -16.78
CA ALA A 565 -16.49 48.57 -17.52
C ALA A 565 -15.19 47.96 -18.11
N ASN A 566 -14.22 48.82 -18.41
CA ASN A 566 -12.88 48.40 -18.84
C ASN A 566 -11.84 49.43 -18.30
N PRO A 567 -10.59 49.05 -18.06
CA PRO A 567 -9.61 49.92 -17.40
C PRO A 567 -9.32 51.21 -18.17
N ASN A 568 -9.46 51.21 -19.47
CA ASN A 568 -9.21 52.36 -20.34
C ASN A 568 -10.47 53.16 -20.65
N SER A 569 -11.61 52.82 -20.08
CA SER A 569 -12.87 53.54 -20.33
C SER A 569 -12.82 54.94 -19.76
N VAL A 570 -13.17 55.91 -20.55
CA VAL A 570 -13.35 57.29 -20.10
C VAL A 570 -14.61 57.44 -19.25
N THR A 571 -15.57 56.54 -19.38
CA THR A 571 -16.80 56.50 -18.59
C THR A 571 -16.56 55.76 -17.28
N ALA A 572 -16.65 56.46 -16.17
CA ALA A 572 -16.53 55.91 -14.85
C ALA A 572 -17.85 56.00 -14.09
N SER A 573 -18.00 55.18 -13.05
CA SER A 573 -19.06 55.38 -12.07
C SER A 573 -18.95 56.73 -11.36
N SER A 574 -19.95 57.11 -10.58
CA SER A 574 -19.79 58.13 -9.56
C SER A 574 -18.61 57.72 -8.61
N PRO A 575 -17.86 58.70 -8.11
CA PRO A 575 -16.76 58.42 -7.19
C PRO A 575 -17.30 57.72 -5.93
N ILE A 576 -16.57 56.68 -5.52
CA ILE A 576 -16.84 55.96 -4.30
C ILE A 576 -15.71 56.31 -3.33
N SER A 577 -16.03 56.96 -2.22
CA SER A 577 -15.05 57.32 -1.20
C SER A 577 -14.68 56.07 -0.38
N ILE A 578 -13.39 55.87 -0.21
CA ILE A 578 -12.87 54.89 0.77
C ILE A 578 -12.98 55.55 2.15
N ASN A 579 -13.59 54.89 3.10
CA ASN A 579 -13.71 55.40 4.48
C ASN A 579 -12.36 55.55 5.15
N ASN A 580 -12.17 56.59 5.93
CA ASN A 580 -10.92 56.94 6.62
C ASN A 580 -10.56 56.06 7.80
N ALA A 581 -11.20 54.97 8.02
CA ALA A 581 -10.84 54.05 9.09
C ALA A 581 -9.63 53.21 8.68
N SER A 582 -8.73 53.01 9.53
CA SER A 582 -7.36 52.53 9.34
C SER A 582 -7.18 51.13 8.73
N ASN A 583 -8.21 50.50 8.17
CA ASN A 583 -8.14 49.16 7.60
C ASN A 583 -9.06 48.96 6.38
N ASP A 584 -9.34 50.02 5.64
CA ASP A 584 -10.31 49.95 4.55
C ASP A 584 -9.79 49.23 3.30
N VAL A 585 -8.47 49.09 3.17
CA VAL A 585 -7.85 48.28 2.12
C VAL A 585 -6.98 47.21 2.76
N VAL A 586 -7.38 45.98 2.57
CA VAL A 586 -6.64 44.80 3.05
C VAL A 586 -6.18 44.02 1.83
N TYR A 587 -4.89 43.74 1.78
CA TYR A 587 -4.30 42.90 0.74
C TYR A 587 -4.21 41.45 1.21
N GLY A 588 -4.20 40.55 0.26
CA GLY A 588 -3.95 39.14 0.55
C GLY A 588 -2.56 38.89 1.14
N ASN A 589 -2.43 37.80 1.84
CA ASN A 589 -1.24 37.45 2.61
C ASN A 589 -0.17 36.70 1.80
N TYR A 590 -0.52 36.13 0.66
CA TYR A 590 0.45 35.46 -0.21
C TYR A 590 1.35 36.47 -0.92
N SER A 591 2.66 36.27 -0.81
CA SER A 591 3.65 37.10 -1.50
C SER A 591 3.77 36.66 -2.97
N PRO A 592 3.40 37.50 -3.94
CA PRO A 592 3.48 37.16 -5.36
C PRO A 592 4.90 36.73 -5.79
N TYR A 593 4.97 35.87 -6.80
CA TYR A 593 6.20 35.32 -7.38
C TYR A 593 7.02 34.44 -6.44
N THR A 594 6.44 33.97 -5.35
CA THR A 594 7.07 33.03 -4.40
C THR A 594 6.51 31.62 -4.56
N GLY A 595 7.27 30.66 -4.07
CA GLY A 595 6.98 29.24 -4.21
C GLY A 595 7.39 28.65 -5.56
N GLU A 596 7.70 27.39 -5.58
CA GLU A 596 8.03 26.62 -6.78
C GLU A 596 6.77 25.95 -7.32
N ILE A 597 6.38 26.22 -8.56
CA ILE A 597 5.27 25.53 -9.22
C ILE A 597 5.76 24.15 -9.69
N LEU A 598 5.29 23.10 -9.05
CA LEU A 598 5.58 21.71 -9.41
C LEU A 598 4.71 21.25 -10.58
N HIS A 599 3.45 21.60 -10.56
CA HIS A 599 2.49 21.25 -11.60
C HIS A 599 1.40 22.29 -11.68
N PHE A 600 0.91 22.58 -12.87
CA PHE A 600 -0.28 23.41 -13.04
C PHE A 600 -1.16 22.89 -14.17
N VAL A 601 -2.45 23.11 -14.05
CA VAL A 601 -3.47 22.73 -15.03
C VAL A 601 -4.29 23.94 -15.38
N ASP A 602 -4.56 24.10 -16.67
CA ASP A 602 -5.49 25.05 -17.23
C ASP A 602 -6.75 24.30 -17.68
N PHE A 603 -7.92 24.81 -17.37
CA PHE A 603 -9.19 24.20 -17.75
C PHE A 603 -10.19 25.24 -18.26
N ASP A 604 -11.16 24.78 -19.02
CA ASP A 604 -12.19 25.65 -19.57
C ASP A 604 -13.02 26.31 -18.45
N PRO A 605 -13.48 27.55 -18.65
CA PRO A 605 -14.33 28.24 -17.69
C PRO A 605 -15.56 27.43 -17.34
N ILE A 606 -15.73 27.15 -16.04
CA ILE A 606 -16.86 26.38 -15.49
C ILE A 606 -17.85 27.36 -14.85
N GLN A 607 -19.12 27.25 -15.18
CA GLN A 607 -20.16 28.00 -14.49
C GLN A 607 -20.38 27.40 -13.08
N ARG A 608 -20.24 28.22 -12.06
CA ARG A 608 -20.25 27.82 -10.67
C ARG A 608 -21.43 28.45 -9.91
N GLN A 609 -21.99 27.68 -8.98
CA GLN A 609 -23.09 28.14 -8.09
C GLN A 609 -22.51 28.46 -6.69
N GLN A 610 -23.25 29.23 -5.89
CA GLN A 610 -22.77 29.81 -4.64
C GLN A 610 -22.43 28.74 -3.58
N ASP A 611 -23.26 27.75 -3.36
CA ASP A 611 -23.14 26.79 -2.25
C ASP A 611 -22.41 25.50 -2.64
N ARG A 612 -21.49 25.55 -3.58
CA ARG A 612 -20.83 24.37 -4.08
C ARG A 612 -19.62 23.98 -3.24
N LYS A 613 -19.29 22.70 -3.32
CA LYS A 613 -18.01 22.15 -2.91
C LYS A 613 -17.24 21.72 -4.15
N GLU A 614 -16.00 22.14 -4.25
CA GLU A 614 -15.10 21.72 -5.33
C GLU A 614 -14.01 20.83 -4.77
N LYS A 615 -13.75 19.73 -5.49
CA LYS A 615 -12.65 18.82 -5.21
C LYS A 615 -11.64 18.94 -6.34
N ILE A 616 -10.42 19.30 -6.01
CA ILE A 616 -9.29 19.33 -6.93
C ILE A 616 -8.43 18.12 -6.64
N LYS A 617 -8.20 17.28 -7.64
CA LYS A 617 -7.43 16.06 -7.52
C LYS A 617 -6.32 16.08 -8.57
N PHE A 618 -5.08 16.02 -8.12
CA PHE A 618 -3.91 15.74 -8.96
C PHE A 618 -3.54 14.28 -8.83
N ILE A 619 -3.35 13.61 -9.95
CA ILE A 619 -2.84 12.24 -10.00
C ILE A 619 -1.47 12.29 -10.65
N PHE A 620 -0.46 11.86 -9.90
CA PHE A 620 0.91 11.70 -10.38
C PHE A 620 1.14 10.23 -10.69
N ASP A 621 1.55 9.94 -11.91
CA ASP A 621 1.84 8.58 -12.40
C ASP A 621 3.29 8.56 -12.90
N PHE A 622 4.13 7.69 -12.33
CA PHE A 622 5.58 7.64 -12.54
C PHE A 622 6.01 6.48 -13.43
#